data_71e60c8fc770f05556ffa4bc59b884c3
#
_entry.id   71e60c8fc770f05556ffa4bc59b884c3
#
_cell.length_a   1.000
_cell.length_b   1.000
_cell.length_c   1.000
_cell.angle_alpha   90.00
_cell.angle_beta   90.00
_cell.angle_gamma   90.00
#
_symmetry.space_group_name_H-M   'P 1'
#
loop_
_entity.id
_entity.type
_entity.pdbx_description
1 polymer ?
#
loop_
_entity_poly.entity_id
_entity_poly.type
_entity_poly.pdbx_seq_one_letter_code
_entity_poly.pdbx_strand_id
1 'polypeptide(L)'
;MSIARGADLSKIMRQAIGCLQRQVKREATAWAKTVAILVPAASEATKVSAALNGGKKPVPHKLMFDEDEARLAARFAAFLLEPRNGIAEEAQIAEALLLLCDIKKAAGSTTAAKQLLGWAEKCKSGKISTSGLVTAVRTLLSVLKTTAFVGNPGRDWILVKKKLRDSKEAILSGVAYHLDYLVAFNRGKRISASLGAAWEMSSTYLGARQALDAALAQDLILDGVDDPDGIQVMTIHKAKGKQFDGVIVLRRERHDGKGLVSNFVWRDDKSPFRRSRKILMVAVTRARWHTMMVQQVWPDCPIMRGHHLGSAFEV
;
A
#
# COMPACT_ATOMS: atom_id res chain seq x y z
N MET A 1 -3.15 24.37 8.80
CA MET A 1 -2.10 24.25 9.84
C MET A 1 -0.77 24.16 9.14
N SER A 2 0.13 25.09 9.38
CA SER A 2 1.49 25.09 8.82
C SER A 2 2.46 24.42 9.80
N ILE A 3 3.42 23.65 9.26
CA ILE A 3 4.39 22.89 10.06
C ILE A 3 5.83 23.14 9.54
N ALA A 4 6.78 23.22 10.47
CA ALA A 4 8.19 23.34 10.15
C ALA A 4 8.75 22.02 9.59
N ARG A 5 9.88 22.12 8.87
CA ARG A 5 10.65 20.95 8.45
C ARG A 5 11.22 20.24 9.67
N GLY A 6 11.15 18.90 9.69
CA GLY A 6 11.65 18.09 10.80
C GLY A 6 10.77 18.07 12.06
N ALA A 7 9.61 18.73 12.01
CA ALA A 7 8.69 18.72 13.14
C ALA A 7 8.16 17.31 13.45
N ASP A 8 7.92 17.03 14.72
CA ASP A 8 7.45 15.72 15.21
C ASP A 8 6.07 15.39 14.63
N LEU A 9 6.05 14.43 13.69
CA LEU A 9 4.84 13.99 13.00
C LEU A 9 3.78 13.43 13.97
N SER A 10 4.20 12.77 15.06
CA SER A 10 3.27 12.22 16.05
C SER A 10 2.51 13.34 16.77
N LYS A 11 3.25 14.36 17.24
CA LYS A 11 2.65 15.53 17.90
C LYS A 11 1.72 16.30 16.97
N ILE A 12 2.17 16.52 15.71
CA ILE A 12 1.40 17.23 14.70
C ILE A 12 0.08 16.52 14.38
N MET A 13 0.13 15.20 14.14
CA MET A 13 -1.08 14.46 13.79
C MET A 13 -2.08 14.43 14.93
N ARG A 14 -1.64 14.25 16.16
CA ARG A 14 -2.51 14.31 17.35
C ARG A 14 -3.18 15.68 17.49
N GLN A 15 -2.43 16.74 17.31
CA GLN A 15 -2.94 18.11 17.35
C GLN A 15 -3.94 18.35 16.22
N ALA A 16 -3.63 17.93 15.00
CA ALA A 16 -4.52 18.07 13.84
C ALA A 16 -5.84 17.31 14.03
N ILE A 17 -5.78 16.07 14.52
CA ILE A 17 -6.97 15.29 14.85
C ILE A 17 -7.83 16.00 15.90
N GLY A 18 -7.23 16.48 17.00
CA GLY A 18 -7.96 17.20 18.03
C GLY A 18 -8.58 18.52 17.54
N CYS A 19 -7.87 19.27 16.67
CA CYS A 19 -8.39 20.47 16.04
C CYS A 19 -9.56 20.16 15.09
N LEU A 20 -9.39 19.16 14.21
CA LEU A 20 -10.44 18.74 13.29
C LEU A 20 -11.70 18.29 14.05
N GLN A 21 -11.57 17.47 15.06
CA GLN A 21 -12.70 17.02 15.87
C GLN A 21 -13.48 18.20 16.50
N ARG A 22 -12.77 19.20 17.02
CA ARG A 22 -13.42 20.41 17.55
C ARG A 22 -14.16 21.20 16.47
N GLN A 23 -13.61 21.30 15.26
CA GLN A 23 -14.28 22.00 14.16
C GLN A 23 -15.54 21.25 13.71
N VAL A 24 -15.43 19.93 13.48
CA VAL A 24 -16.60 19.12 13.12
C VAL A 24 -17.68 19.22 14.19
N LYS A 25 -17.33 19.17 15.48
CA LYS A 25 -18.30 19.32 16.57
C LYS A 25 -19.02 20.68 16.54
N ARG A 26 -18.34 21.75 16.12
CA ARG A 26 -18.96 23.09 16.00
C ARG A 26 -19.94 23.15 14.83
N GLU A 27 -19.62 22.49 13.73
CA GLU A 27 -20.41 22.53 12.49
C GLU A 27 -21.55 21.50 12.49
N ALA A 28 -21.29 20.28 12.96
CA ALA A 28 -22.23 19.16 12.96
C ALA A 28 -22.94 18.92 14.30
N THR A 29 -22.64 19.71 15.34
CA THR A 29 -23.12 19.52 16.73
C THR A 29 -22.74 18.18 17.37
N ALA A 30 -21.97 17.34 16.67
CA ALA A 30 -21.50 16.03 17.12
C ALA A 30 -20.01 15.83 16.78
N TRP A 31 -19.34 14.93 17.52
CA TRP A 31 -17.98 14.53 17.18
C TRP A 31 -17.95 13.74 15.86
N ALA A 32 -16.88 13.92 15.07
CA ALA A 32 -16.70 13.13 13.86
C ALA A 32 -16.61 11.64 14.22
N LYS A 33 -17.47 10.82 13.63
CA LYS A 33 -17.41 9.37 13.72
C LYS A 33 -16.32 8.81 12.79
N THR A 34 -16.21 9.40 11.60
CA THR A 34 -15.23 8.99 10.58
C THR A 34 -14.27 10.13 10.27
N VAL A 35 -12.97 9.89 10.44
CA VAL A 35 -11.90 10.84 10.12
C VAL A 35 -10.91 10.18 9.17
N ALA A 36 -10.66 10.78 8.00
CA ALA A 36 -9.61 10.32 7.11
C ALA A 36 -8.35 11.21 7.18
N ILE A 37 -7.19 10.59 7.28
CA ILE A 37 -5.89 11.24 7.07
C ILE A 37 -5.41 10.83 5.69
N LEU A 38 -5.43 11.78 4.76
CA LEU A 38 -5.13 11.55 3.35
C LEU A 38 -3.72 12.00 3.00
N VAL A 39 -2.98 11.11 2.35
CA VAL A 39 -1.61 11.34 1.90
C VAL A 39 -1.45 10.98 0.42
N PRO A 40 -0.48 11.58 -0.31
CA PRO A 40 -0.29 11.28 -1.72
C PRO A 40 0.23 9.87 -2.03
N ALA A 41 0.99 9.25 -1.11
CA ALA A 41 1.68 7.98 -1.35
C ALA A 41 1.51 7.00 -0.18
N ALA A 42 1.53 5.69 -0.48
CA ALA A 42 1.40 4.63 0.51
C ALA A 42 2.53 4.66 1.58
N SER A 43 3.77 4.98 1.17
CA SER A 43 4.89 5.14 2.10
C SER A 43 4.68 6.27 3.11
N GLU A 44 3.97 7.33 2.73
CA GLU A 44 3.61 8.42 3.66
C GLU A 44 2.49 7.97 4.61
N ALA A 45 1.53 7.19 4.14
CA ALA A 45 0.48 6.61 5.00
C ALA A 45 1.09 5.75 6.11
N THR A 46 2.08 4.94 5.77
CA THR A 46 2.82 4.12 6.74
C THR A 46 3.55 4.98 7.78
N LYS A 47 4.22 6.05 7.35
CA LYS A 47 4.91 6.97 8.27
C LYS A 47 3.93 7.63 9.23
N VAL A 48 2.77 8.04 8.74
CA VAL A 48 1.69 8.61 9.57
C VAL A 48 1.18 7.57 10.57
N SER A 49 0.91 6.34 10.13
CA SER A 49 0.47 5.26 11.01
C SER A 49 1.51 4.94 12.09
N ALA A 50 2.79 4.83 11.73
CA ALA A 50 3.87 4.63 12.68
C ALA A 50 3.94 5.78 13.71
N ALA A 51 3.77 7.02 13.27
CA ALA A 51 3.75 8.20 14.13
C ALA A 51 2.55 8.21 15.09
N LEU A 52 1.38 7.75 14.66
CA LEU A 52 0.19 7.62 15.50
C LEU A 52 0.32 6.49 16.54
N ASN A 53 1.00 5.40 16.17
CA ASN A 53 1.31 4.29 17.09
C ASN A 53 2.43 4.61 18.06
N GLY A 54 3.28 5.59 17.74
CA GLY A 54 4.39 6.01 18.59
C GLY A 54 3.93 6.78 19.83
N GLY A 55 4.79 6.77 20.87
CA GLY A 55 4.57 7.51 22.12
C GLY A 55 3.80 6.73 23.18
N LYS A 56 3.61 7.37 24.36
CA LYS A 56 3.01 6.73 25.57
C LYS A 56 1.53 6.33 25.41
N LYS A 57 0.81 6.97 24.50
CA LYS A 57 -0.62 6.68 24.23
C LYS A 57 -0.83 6.58 22.72
N PRO A 58 -0.83 5.38 22.14
CA PRO A 58 -1.17 5.21 20.72
C PRO A 58 -2.56 5.80 20.38
N VAL A 59 -2.70 6.38 19.20
CA VAL A 59 -4.00 6.83 18.69
C VAL A 59 -4.61 5.66 17.93
N PRO A 60 -5.76 5.13 18.36
CA PRO A 60 -6.44 4.08 17.62
C PRO A 60 -6.77 4.57 16.20
N HIS A 61 -6.32 3.83 15.19
CA HIS A 61 -6.58 4.15 13.80
C HIS A 61 -6.46 2.88 12.93
N LYS A 62 -7.08 2.93 11.76
CA LYS A 62 -6.95 1.90 10.73
C LYS A 62 -6.12 2.44 9.57
N LEU A 63 -5.05 1.75 9.22
CA LEU A 63 -4.28 2.06 8.04
C LEU A 63 -4.89 1.29 6.85
N MET A 64 -5.43 2.06 5.89
CA MET A 64 -6.10 1.52 4.71
C MET A 64 -5.11 1.45 3.56
N PHE A 65 -4.82 0.25 3.12
CA PHE A 65 -3.93 0.00 1.99
C PHE A 65 -4.67 -0.10 0.67
N ASP A 66 -3.88 -0.05 -0.39
CA ASP A 66 -4.38 -0.48 -1.70
C ASP A 66 -4.55 -2.00 -1.65
N GLU A 67 -5.81 -2.43 -1.59
CA GLU A 67 -6.16 -3.85 -1.49
C GLU A 67 -5.68 -4.62 -2.71
N ASP A 68 -5.59 -3.96 -3.85
CA ASP A 68 -5.11 -4.58 -5.08
C ASP A 68 -3.63 -4.95 -4.98
N GLU A 69 -2.76 -4.08 -4.45
CA GLU A 69 -1.35 -4.41 -4.24
C GLU A 69 -1.19 -5.56 -3.24
N ALA A 70 -1.91 -5.53 -2.11
CA ALA A 70 -1.84 -6.58 -1.09
C ALA A 70 -2.38 -7.91 -1.63
N ARG A 71 -3.48 -7.90 -2.39
CA ARG A 71 -4.05 -9.07 -3.03
C ARG A 71 -3.10 -9.69 -4.06
N LEU A 72 -2.49 -8.87 -4.91
CA LEU A 72 -1.53 -9.33 -5.91
C LEU A 72 -0.24 -9.84 -5.25
N ALA A 73 0.22 -9.21 -4.17
CA ALA A 73 1.34 -9.71 -3.36
C ALA A 73 1.01 -11.07 -2.73
N ALA A 74 -0.20 -11.26 -2.21
CA ALA A 74 -0.67 -12.54 -1.69
C ALA A 74 -0.71 -13.62 -2.80
N ARG A 75 -1.17 -13.25 -3.99
CA ARG A 75 -1.18 -14.14 -5.15
C ARG A 75 0.22 -14.56 -5.58
N PHE A 76 1.19 -13.65 -5.51
CA PHE A 76 2.60 -13.97 -5.72
C PHE A 76 3.13 -14.91 -4.65
N ALA A 77 2.80 -14.71 -3.38
CA ALA A 77 3.20 -15.63 -2.30
C ALA A 77 2.55 -17.02 -2.46
N ALA A 78 1.28 -17.10 -2.85
CA ALA A 78 0.61 -18.36 -3.16
C ALA A 78 1.28 -19.08 -4.33
N PHE A 79 1.65 -18.35 -5.39
CA PHE A 79 2.48 -18.90 -6.48
C PHE A 79 3.78 -19.50 -5.96
N LEU A 80 4.43 -18.89 -4.98
CA LEU A 80 5.68 -19.41 -4.39
C LEU A 80 5.47 -20.68 -3.56
N LEU A 81 4.29 -20.93 -3.06
CA LEU A 81 3.92 -22.17 -2.34
C LEU A 81 3.59 -23.32 -3.29
N GLU A 82 3.11 -23.04 -4.52
CA GLU A 82 2.69 -24.08 -5.45
C GLU A 82 3.84 -25.00 -5.89
N PRO A 83 3.60 -26.33 -6.04
CA PRO A 83 4.57 -27.24 -6.63
C PRO A 83 4.78 -26.91 -8.13
N ARG A 84 6.01 -26.99 -8.61
CA ARG A 84 6.38 -26.62 -9.98
C ARG A 84 7.08 -27.73 -10.74
N ASN A 85 6.76 -28.98 -10.38
CA ASN A 85 7.35 -30.15 -11.01
C ASN A 85 6.92 -30.22 -12.49
N GLY A 86 7.86 -30.47 -13.35
CA GLY A 86 7.60 -30.58 -14.80
C GLY A 86 7.49 -29.24 -15.56
N ILE A 87 7.60 -28.11 -14.89
CA ILE A 87 7.58 -26.78 -15.53
C ILE A 87 9.03 -26.32 -15.77
N ALA A 88 9.35 -25.89 -16.98
CA ALA A 88 10.68 -25.35 -17.30
C ALA A 88 11.01 -24.12 -16.41
N GLU A 89 12.27 -24.00 -16.01
CA GLU A 89 12.71 -22.94 -15.10
C GLU A 89 12.42 -21.54 -15.65
N GLU A 90 12.69 -21.33 -16.94
CA GLU A 90 12.45 -20.07 -17.62
C GLU A 90 10.96 -19.68 -17.63
N ALA A 91 10.08 -20.67 -17.76
CA ALA A 91 8.63 -20.44 -17.69
C ALA A 91 8.19 -20.04 -16.28
N GLN A 92 8.76 -20.66 -15.24
CA GLN A 92 8.51 -20.30 -13.85
C GLN A 92 8.99 -18.88 -13.54
N ILE A 93 10.19 -18.51 -14.01
CA ILE A 93 10.74 -17.16 -13.85
C ILE A 93 9.87 -16.16 -14.59
N ALA A 94 9.45 -16.45 -15.81
CA ALA A 94 8.59 -15.57 -16.60
C ALA A 94 7.25 -15.34 -15.89
N GLU A 95 6.64 -16.37 -15.32
CA GLU A 95 5.39 -16.25 -14.57
C GLU A 95 5.57 -15.41 -13.31
N ALA A 96 6.65 -15.62 -12.56
CA ALA A 96 6.99 -14.79 -11.39
C ALA A 96 7.12 -13.32 -11.75
N LEU A 97 7.82 -13.02 -12.86
CA LEU A 97 7.99 -11.64 -13.35
C LEU A 97 6.67 -11.00 -13.79
N LEU A 98 5.76 -11.76 -14.38
CA LEU A 98 4.42 -11.27 -14.75
C LEU A 98 3.59 -10.92 -13.50
N LEU A 99 3.62 -11.75 -12.47
CA LEU A 99 2.95 -11.45 -11.20
C LEU A 99 3.53 -10.20 -10.53
N LEU A 100 4.86 -10.03 -10.54
CA LEU A 100 5.51 -8.81 -10.06
C LEU A 100 5.17 -7.59 -10.92
N CYS A 101 5.01 -7.78 -12.24
CA CYS A 101 4.55 -6.74 -13.16
C CYS A 101 3.15 -6.23 -12.78
N ASP A 102 2.24 -7.13 -12.44
CA ASP A 102 0.88 -6.75 -12.05
C ASP A 102 0.87 -5.97 -10.72
N ILE A 103 1.69 -6.36 -9.74
CA ILE A 103 1.89 -5.57 -8.51
C ILE A 103 2.39 -4.17 -8.84
N LYS A 104 3.36 -4.03 -9.77
CA LYS A 104 3.90 -2.72 -10.16
C LYS A 104 2.91 -1.88 -10.97
N LYS A 105 2.02 -2.51 -11.76
CA LYS A 105 0.91 -1.82 -12.44
C LYS A 105 -0.08 -1.27 -11.42
N ALA A 106 -0.50 -2.07 -10.44
CA ALA A 106 -1.38 -1.64 -9.37
C ALA A 106 -0.78 -0.47 -8.57
N ALA A 107 0.53 -0.52 -8.28
CA ALA A 107 1.27 0.58 -7.66
C ALA A 107 1.44 1.83 -8.55
N GLY A 108 0.93 1.84 -9.78
CA GLY A 108 1.08 2.94 -10.73
C GLY A 108 2.49 3.11 -11.30
N SER A 109 3.39 2.15 -11.08
CA SER A 109 4.79 2.20 -11.54
C SER A 109 4.93 1.62 -12.96
N THR A 110 4.46 2.37 -13.96
CA THR A 110 4.39 1.92 -15.37
C THR A 110 5.76 1.58 -15.96
N THR A 111 6.82 2.30 -15.62
CA THR A 111 8.18 2.05 -16.11
C THR A 111 8.71 0.71 -15.59
N ALA A 112 8.59 0.45 -14.28
CA ALA A 112 9.01 -0.82 -13.69
C ALA A 112 8.17 -1.98 -14.24
N ALA A 113 6.86 -1.79 -14.43
CA ALA A 113 5.98 -2.79 -15.02
C ALA A 113 6.39 -3.16 -16.46
N LYS A 114 6.70 -2.17 -17.30
CA LYS A 114 7.19 -2.42 -18.67
C LYS A 114 8.53 -3.17 -18.68
N GLN A 115 9.43 -2.84 -17.76
CA GLN A 115 10.72 -3.52 -17.63
C GLN A 115 10.55 -4.99 -17.24
N LEU A 116 9.67 -5.28 -16.26
CA LEU A 116 9.35 -6.63 -15.82
C LEU A 116 8.73 -7.46 -16.94
N LEU A 117 7.80 -6.86 -17.72
CA LEU A 117 7.20 -7.50 -18.87
C LEU A 117 8.26 -7.89 -19.91
N GLY A 118 9.17 -6.97 -20.24
CA GLY A 118 10.25 -7.24 -21.21
C GLY A 118 11.21 -8.35 -20.74
N TRP A 119 11.48 -8.47 -19.44
CA TRP A 119 12.26 -9.59 -18.91
C TRP A 119 11.47 -10.91 -18.95
N ALA A 120 10.18 -10.88 -18.65
CA ALA A 120 9.33 -12.07 -18.73
C ALA A 120 9.25 -12.61 -20.18
N GLU A 121 9.13 -11.74 -21.17
CA GLU A 121 9.15 -12.11 -22.60
C GLU A 121 10.48 -12.72 -23.02
N LYS A 122 11.61 -12.16 -22.56
CA LYS A 122 12.94 -12.74 -22.81
C LYS A 122 13.07 -14.15 -22.23
N CYS A 123 12.64 -14.36 -20.99
CA CYS A 123 12.64 -15.68 -20.36
C CYS A 123 11.77 -16.67 -21.13
N LYS A 124 10.56 -16.28 -21.57
CA LYS A 124 9.68 -17.12 -22.40
C LYS A 124 10.32 -17.52 -23.75
N SER A 125 11.13 -16.64 -24.32
CA SER A 125 11.84 -16.92 -25.58
C SER A 125 13.16 -17.68 -25.39
N GLY A 126 13.45 -18.18 -24.18
CA GLY A 126 14.70 -18.90 -23.86
C GLY A 126 15.95 -18.02 -23.80
N LYS A 127 15.79 -16.68 -23.81
CA LYS A 127 16.92 -15.75 -23.68
C LYS A 127 17.23 -15.53 -22.21
N ILE A 128 18.44 -15.86 -21.80
CA ILE A 128 18.90 -15.65 -20.43
C ILE A 128 19.04 -14.15 -20.16
N SER A 129 18.33 -13.65 -19.16
CA SER A 129 18.53 -12.28 -18.67
C SER A 129 19.49 -12.28 -17.48
N THR A 130 20.49 -11.40 -17.52
CA THR A 130 21.48 -11.21 -16.44
C THR A 130 21.08 -10.12 -15.46
N SER A 131 19.82 -9.66 -15.50
CA SER A 131 19.30 -8.67 -14.53
C SER A 131 19.38 -9.21 -13.11
N GLY A 132 19.79 -8.37 -12.14
CA GLY A 132 19.87 -8.73 -10.73
C GLY A 132 18.54 -9.29 -10.20
N LEU A 133 17.41 -8.69 -10.59
CA LEU A 133 16.10 -9.19 -10.19
C LEU A 133 15.77 -10.56 -10.77
N VAL A 134 16.07 -10.81 -12.05
CA VAL A 134 15.85 -12.13 -12.67
C VAL A 134 16.68 -13.20 -11.97
N THR A 135 17.93 -12.89 -11.64
CA THR A 135 18.82 -13.77 -10.87
C THR A 135 18.25 -14.01 -9.46
N ALA A 136 17.75 -12.98 -8.79
CA ALA A 136 17.16 -13.11 -7.46
C ALA A 136 15.87 -13.95 -7.47
N VAL A 137 15.02 -13.79 -8.50
CA VAL A 137 13.83 -14.63 -8.69
C VAL A 137 14.22 -16.08 -8.94
N ARG A 138 15.22 -16.35 -9.80
CA ARG A 138 15.75 -17.69 -10.02
C ARG A 138 16.24 -18.35 -8.72
N THR A 139 17.06 -17.62 -7.96
CA THR A 139 17.57 -18.10 -6.67
C THR A 139 16.43 -18.39 -5.68
N LEU A 140 15.44 -17.51 -5.59
CA LEU A 140 14.27 -17.68 -4.74
C LEU A 140 13.50 -18.96 -5.10
N LEU A 141 13.21 -19.16 -6.39
CA LEU A 141 12.50 -20.36 -6.88
C LEU A 141 13.29 -21.64 -6.63
N SER A 142 14.62 -21.62 -6.84
CA SER A 142 15.51 -22.76 -6.56
C SER A 142 15.51 -23.11 -5.06
N VAL A 143 15.62 -22.11 -4.18
CA VAL A 143 15.58 -22.33 -2.73
C VAL A 143 14.23 -22.91 -2.30
N LEU A 144 13.12 -22.38 -2.82
CA LEU A 144 11.79 -22.86 -2.45
C LEU A 144 11.50 -24.27 -3.01
N LYS A 145 12.09 -24.64 -4.14
CA LYS A 145 11.99 -26.02 -4.69
C LYS A 145 12.60 -27.07 -3.76
N THR A 146 13.67 -26.72 -3.04
CA THR A 146 14.34 -27.63 -2.08
C THR A 146 13.79 -27.47 -0.66
N THR A 147 12.88 -26.54 -0.43
CA THR A 147 12.28 -26.31 0.88
C THR A 147 11.12 -27.27 1.11
N ALA A 148 11.18 -28.06 2.16
CA ALA A 148 10.08 -28.91 2.58
C ALA A 148 9.02 -28.05 3.28
N PHE A 149 7.88 -27.82 2.65
CA PHE A 149 6.71 -27.28 3.33
C PHE A 149 6.10 -28.36 4.24
N VAL A 150 5.57 -27.93 5.38
CA VAL A 150 5.10 -28.84 6.43
C VAL A 150 3.59 -28.98 6.48
N GLY A 151 2.87 -28.33 5.57
CA GLY A 151 1.42 -28.38 5.52
C GLY A 151 0.71 -27.53 6.59
N ASN A 152 1.47 -26.71 7.30
CA ASN A 152 0.92 -25.69 8.17
C ASN A 152 0.92 -24.34 7.42
N PRO A 153 -0.23 -23.90 6.88
CA PRO A 153 -0.28 -22.72 6.02
C PRO A 153 0.32 -21.47 6.68
N GLY A 154 0.11 -21.28 7.98
CA GLY A 154 0.66 -20.15 8.70
C GLY A 154 2.19 -20.16 8.77
N ARG A 155 2.78 -21.32 9.05
CA ARG A 155 4.25 -21.51 9.10
C ARG A 155 4.87 -21.37 7.71
N ASP A 156 4.27 -22.02 6.73
CA ASP A 156 4.79 -22.04 5.36
C ASP A 156 4.68 -20.67 4.71
N TRP A 157 3.60 -19.92 4.99
CA TRP A 157 3.44 -18.53 4.59
C TRP A 157 4.50 -17.61 5.21
N ILE A 158 4.76 -17.75 6.51
CA ILE A 158 5.81 -16.98 7.20
C ILE A 158 7.18 -17.30 6.61
N LEU A 159 7.44 -18.54 6.24
CA LEU A 159 8.70 -18.95 5.60
C LEU A 159 8.87 -18.29 4.23
N VAL A 160 7.85 -18.31 3.36
CA VAL A 160 7.87 -17.61 2.07
C VAL A 160 8.08 -16.10 2.27
N LYS A 161 7.35 -15.50 3.20
CA LYS A 161 7.49 -14.08 3.54
C LYS A 161 8.91 -13.73 4.01
N LYS A 162 9.52 -14.60 4.84
CA LYS A 162 10.91 -14.42 5.28
C LYS A 162 11.88 -14.45 4.11
N LYS A 163 11.76 -15.43 3.20
CA LYS A 163 12.63 -15.54 2.02
C LYS A 163 12.51 -14.30 1.10
N LEU A 164 11.30 -13.75 0.96
CA LEU A 164 11.09 -12.51 0.22
C LEU A 164 11.73 -11.30 0.92
N ARG A 165 11.61 -11.21 2.23
CA ARG A 165 12.19 -10.11 3.03
C ARG A 165 13.71 -10.13 3.02
N ASP A 166 14.31 -11.30 3.08
CA ASP A 166 15.76 -11.49 3.08
C ASP A 166 16.39 -11.24 1.70
N SER A 167 15.57 -11.04 0.66
CA SER A 167 16.07 -10.68 -0.67
C SER A 167 16.69 -9.28 -0.69
N LYS A 168 17.85 -9.15 -1.33
CA LYS A 168 18.50 -7.85 -1.58
C LYS A 168 17.76 -6.99 -2.61
N GLU A 169 16.83 -7.60 -3.37
CA GLU A 169 16.06 -6.91 -4.41
C GLU A 169 14.85 -6.20 -3.81
N ALA A 170 14.80 -4.88 -3.94
CA ALA A 170 13.76 -4.03 -3.38
C ALA A 170 12.34 -4.39 -3.85
N ILE A 171 12.20 -4.98 -5.04
CA ILE A 171 10.90 -5.42 -5.55
C ILE A 171 10.40 -6.62 -4.76
N LEU A 172 11.25 -7.60 -4.47
CA LEU A 172 10.88 -8.80 -3.71
C LEU A 172 10.65 -8.50 -2.22
N SER A 173 11.53 -7.72 -1.60
CA SER A 173 11.33 -7.28 -0.22
C SER A 173 10.08 -6.40 -0.05
N GLY A 174 9.72 -5.62 -1.07
CA GLY A 174 8.48 -4.86 -1.12
C GLY A 174 7.23 -5.74 -1.11
N VAL A 175 7.26 -6.91 -1.77
CA VAL A 175 6.17 -7.90 -1.68
C VAL A 175 5.98 -8.37 -0.24
N ALA A 176 7.06 -8.70 0.47
CA ALA A 176 6.98 -9.13 1.87
C ALA A 176 6.31 -8.07 2.77
N TYR A 177 6.55 -6.80 2.49
CA TYR A 177 5.90 -5.70 3.18
C TYR A 177 4.38 -5.70 2.97
N HIS A 178 3.89 -5.88 1.73
CA HIS A 178 2.46 -6.00 1.47
C HIS A 178 1.81 -7.21 2.16
N LEU A 179 2.55 -8.32 2.32
CA LEU A 179 2.05 -9.49 3.02
C LEU A 179 1.87 -9.29 4.53
N ASP A 180 2.58 -8.36 5.16
CA ASP A 180 2.39 -8.04 6.58
C ASP A 180 0.99 -7.48 6.86
N TYR A 181 0.36 -6.85 5.88
CA TYR A 181 -0.98 -6.30 6.00
C TYR A 181 -2.10 -7.33 5.99
N LEU A 182 -1.94 -8.40 5.24
CA LEU A 182 -2.94 -9.47 5.19
C LEU A 182 -3.13 -10.15 6.55
N VAL A 183 -2.05 -10.24 7.34
CA VAL A 183 -2.09 -10.79 8.70
C VAL A 183 -2.80 -9.83 9.67
N ALA A 184 -2.57 -8.53 9.54
CA ALA A 184 -3.14 -7.51 10.43
C ALA A 184 -4.68 -7.38 10.33
N PHE A 185 -5.30 -7.85 9.24
CA PHE A 185 -6.73 -7.70 8.98
C PHE A 185 -7.58 -8.95 9.29
N ASN A 186 -7.11 -9.93 10.06
CA ASN A 186 -7.81 -11.21 10.28
C ASN A 186 -8.08 -12.03 8.99
N ARG A 187 -7.72 -11.55 7.83
CA ARG A 187 -7.84 -12.26 6.54
C ARG A 187 -6.94 -13.49 6.50
N GLY A 188 -5.88 -13.50 7.31
CA GLY A 188 -4.98 -14.63 7.45
C GLY A 188 -5.67 -15.93 7.90
N LYS A 189 -6.77 -15.89 8.65
CA LYS A 189 -7.49 -17.08 9.09
C LYS A 189 -8.18 -17.79 7.93
N ARG A 190 -8.85 -17.05 7.02
CA ARG A 190 -9.54 -17.65 5.86
C ARG A 190 -8.56 -18.12 4.80
N ILE A 191 -7.52 -17.33 4.51
CA ILE A 191 -6.44 -17.74 3.63
C ILE A 191 -5.78 -19.00 4.18
N SER A 192 -5.49 -19.05 5.48
CA SER A 192 -4.94 -20.25 6.14
C SER A 192 -5.86 -21.45 6.03
N ALA A 193 -7.16 -21.29 6.22
CA ALA A 193 -8.14 -22.38 6.08
C ALA A 193 -8.18 -22.91 4.64
N SER A 194 -8.25 -22.02 3.64
CA SER A 194 -8.31 -22.41 2.23
C SER A 194 -7.02 -23.09 1.76
N LEU A 195 -5.84 -22.61 2.22
CA LEU A 195 -4.55 -23.26 1.94
C LEU A 195 -4.41 -24.59 2.67
N GLY A 196 -4.95 -24.71 3.89
CA GLY A 196 -5.02 -25.96 4.64
C GLY A 196 -5.83 -27.02 3.90
N ALA A 197 -6.99 -26.67 3.42
CA ALA A 197 -7.83 -27.56 2.60
C ALA A 197 -7.11 -28.04 1.33
N ALA A 198 -6.38 -27.13 0.64
CA ALA A 198 -5.59 -27.53 -0.53
C ALA A 198 -4.50 -28.53 -0.17
N TRP A 199 -3.85 -28.37 0.98
CA TRP A 199 -2.83 -29.31 1.46
C TRP A 199 -3.42 -30.68 1.85
N GLU A 200 -4.53 -30.70 2.55
CA GLU A 200 -5.23 -31.95 2.94
C GLU A 200 -5.60 -32.79 1.73
N MET A 201 -5.96 -32.16 0.60
CA MET A 201 -6.33 -32.87 -0.62
C MET A 201 -5.14 -33.48 -1.38
N SER A 202 -3.96 -32.90 -1.34
CA SER A 202 -2.86 -33.26 -2.24
C SER A 202 -1.49 -33.40 -1.57
N SER A 203 -1.39 -33.20 -0.25
CA SER A 203 -0.13 -33.08 0.50
C SER A 203 0.85 -32.07 -0.11
N THR A 204 0.31 -31.12 -0.87
CA THR A 204 1.02 -29.99 -1.49
C THR A 204 0.11 -28.77 -1.50
N TYR A 205 0.65 -27.61 -1.86
CA TYR A 205 -0.15 -26.38 -2.11
C TYR A 205 -0.60 -26.26 -3.58
N LEU A 206 -0.93 -27.40 -4.22
CA LEU A 206 -1.46 -27.35 -5.58
C LEU A 206 -2.77 -26.55 -5.63
N GLY A 207 -2.83 -25.54 -6.52
CA GLY A 207 -3.98 -24.65 -6.62
C GLY A 207 -4.05 -23.58 -5.52
N ALA A 208 -2.95 -23.30 -4.82
CA ALA A 208 -2.91 -22.28 -3.78
C ALA A 208 -3.41 -20.90 -4.24
N ARG A 209 -3.11 -20.50 -5.47
CA ARG A 209 -3.62 -19.24 -6.05
C ARG A 209 -5.13 -19.21 -6.19
N GLN A 210 -5.73 -20.31 -6.66
CA GLN A 210 -7.19 -20.43 -6.81
C GLN A 210 -7.87 -20.42 -5.44
N ALA A 211 -7.32 -21.16 -4.48
CA ALA A 211 -7.82 -21.19 -3.10
C ALA A 211 -7.74 -19.79 -2.45
N LEU A 212 -6.65 -19.07 -2.68
CA LEU A 212 -6.46 -17.69 -2.23
C LEU A 212 -7.47 -16.74 -2.88
N ASP A 213 -7.60 -16.78 -4.22
CA ASP A 213 -8.50 -15.90 -4.97
C ASP A 213 -9.97 -16.12 -4.53
N ALA A 214 -10.38 -17.38 -4.26
CA ALA A 214 -11.70 -17.70 -3.73
C ALA A 214 -11.91 -17.16 -2.30
N ALA A 215 -10.92 -17.30 -1.41
CA ALA A 215 -10.98 -16.75 -0.06
C ALA A 215 -11.08 -15.22 -0.05
N LEU A 216 -10.32 -14.55 -0.90
CA LEU A 216 -10.35 -13.09 -1.02
C LEU A 216 -11.65 -12.57 -1.65
N ALA A 217 -12.22 -13.29 -2.63
CA ALA A 217 -13.51 -12.95 -3.21
C ALA A 217 -14.64 -13.03 -2.18
N GLN A 218 -14.65 -14.05 -1.32
CA GLN A 218 -15.61 -14.15 -0.22
C GLN A 218 -15.48 -13.01 0.79
N ASP A 219 -14.24 -12.60 1.10
CA ASP A 219 -14.00 -11.47 2.00
C ASP A 219 -14.54 -10.15 1.43
N LEU A 220 -14.40 -9.92 0.12
CA LEU A 220 -14.96 -8.73 -0.54
C LEU A 220 -16.48 -8.66 -0.46
N ILE A 221 -17.17 -9.80 -0.57
CA ILE A 221 -18.62 -9.88 -0.46
C ILE A 221 -19.08 -9.56 0.97
N LEU A 222 -18.31 -9.97 1.98
CA LEU A 222 -18.67 -9.79 3.39
C LEU A 222 -18.24 -8.44 3.97
N ASP A 223 -17.16 -7.85 3.45
CA ASP A 223 -16.70 -6.50 3.83
C ASP A 223 -17.48 -5.37 3.11
N GLY A 224 -18.41 -5.69 2.24
CA GLY A 224 -19.16 -4.75 1.39
C GLY A 224 -20.14 -3.83 2.11
N VAL A 225 -20.07 -3.71 3.43
CA VAL A 225 -20.94 -2.84 4.22
C VAL A 225 -20.09 -1.95 5.11
N ASP A 226 -20.23 -0.65 4.89
CA ASP A 226 -19.79 0.49 5.69
C ASP A 226 -18.28 0.68 5.94
N ASP A 227 -17.80 1.87 5.57
CA ASP A 227 -16.50 2.36 6.02
C ASP A 227 -16.46 2.40 7.55
N PRO A 228 -15.48 1.75 8.18
CA PRO A 228 -15.46 1.62 9.64
C PRO A 228 -15.34 2.98 10.32
N ASP A 229 -16.05 3.16 11.43
CA ASP A 229 -15.91 4.32 12.30
C ASP A 229 -14.46 4.49 12.79
N GLY A 230 -14.11 5.72 13.16
CA GLY A 230 -12.82 6.07 13.70
C GLY A 230 -11.88 6.75 12.70
N ILE A 231 -10.60 6.73 13.05
CA ILE A 231 -9.56 7.38 12.24
C ILE A 231 -9.01 6.38 11.22
N GLN A 232 -9.00 6.80 9.96
CA GLN A 232 -8.47 6.03 8.85
C GLN A 232 -7.30 6.78 8.20
N VAL A 233 -6.18 6.11 7.99
CA VAL A 233 -5.02 6.65 7.28
C VAL A 233 -4.95 5.98 5.92
N MET A 234 -4.96 6.76 4.84
CA MET A 234 -4.97 6.20 3.47
C MET A 234 -4.38 7.15 2.43
N THR A 235 -4.14 6.62 1.24
CA THR A 235 -3.80 7.47 0.10
C THR A 235 -5.05 8.20 -0.42
N ILE A 236 -4.82 9.36 -1.07
CA ILE A 236 -5.91 10.13 -1.71
C ILE A 236 -6.67 9.28 -2.74
N HIS A 237 -5.97 8.38 -3.44
CA HIS A 237 -6.60 7.48 -4.42
C HIS A 237 -7.60 6.52 -3.76
N LYS A 238 -7.25 5.98 -2.60
CA LYS A 238 -8.12 5.06 -1.84
C LYS A 238 -9.38 5.74 -1.29
N ALA A 239 -9.32 7.06 -1.10
CA ALA A 239 -10.46 7.85 -0.65
C ALA A 239 -11.46 8.17 -1.77
N LYS A 240 -11.15 7.85 -3.03
CA LYS A 240 -12.07 8.08 -4.15
C LYS A 240 -13.36 7.26 -3.96
N GLY A 241 -14.51 7.94 -4.08
CA GLY A 241 -15.82 7.33 -3.87
C GLY A 241 -16.26 7.24 -2.41
N LYS A 242 -15.41 7.57 -1.44
CA LYS A 242 -15.71 7.57 -0.01
C LYS A 242 -16.02 8.97 0.50
N GLN A 243 -16.70 9.06 1.66
CA GLN A 243 -16.96 10.29 2.39
C GLN A 243 -16.71 10.09 3.88
N PHE A 244 -16.15 11.12 4.53
CA PHE A 244 -15.81 11.11 5.94
C PHE A 244 -16.39 12.37 6.61
N ASP A 245 -16.65 12.30 7.91
CA ASP A 245 -17.12 13.48 8.63
C ASP A 245 -16.06 14.58 8.64
N GLY A 246 -14.79 14.20 8.79
CA GLY A 246 -13.67 15.11 8.70
C GLY A 246 -12.49 14.53 7.93
N VAL A 247 -11.73 15.39 7.26
CA VAL A 247 -10.57 14.99 6.47
C VAL A 247 -9.36 15.84 6.86
N ILE A 248 -8.23 15.18 7.10
CA ILE A 248 -6.92 15.81 7.22
C ILE A 248 -6.13 15.47 5.97
N VAL A 249 -5.70 16.49 5.23
CA VAL A 249 -4.86 16.32 4.04
C VAL A 249 -3.44 16.73 4.39
N LEU A 250 -2.50 15.78 4.36
CA LEU A 250 -1.11 16.02 4.77
C LEU A 250 -0.20 16.28 3.57
N ARG A 251 0.37 17.48 3.50
CA ARG A 251 1.38 17.88 2.52
C ARG A 251 2.77 17.94 3.15
N ARG A 252 3.73 17.26 2.54
CA ARG A 252 5.13 17.26 2.93
C ARG A 252 6.07 17.40 1.73
N GLU A 253 7.35 17.40 2.00
CA GLU A 253 8.40 17.32 0.99
C GLU A 253 8.60 15.89 0.48
N ARG A 254 9.05 15.75 -0.76
CA ARG A 254 9.63 14.53 -1.32
C ARG A 254 10.84 14.83 -2.17
N HIS A 255 11.75 13.88 -2.30
CA HIS A 255 12.87 13.94 -3.23
C HIS A 255 12.42 13.52 -4.64
N ASP A 256 12.84 14.27 -5.68
CA ASP A 256 12.57 13.94 -7.09
C ASP A 256 13.85 13.71 -7.93
N GLY A 257 14.99 13.59 -7.28
CA GLY A 257 16.31 13.42 -7.91
C GLY A 257 17.04 14.73 -8.20
N LYS A 258 16.33 15.85 -8.33
CA LYS A 258 16.91 17.20 -8.53
C LYS A 258 16.88 18.05 -7.26
N GLY A 259 16.07 17.65 -6.28
CA GLY A 259 15.93 18.37 -5.03
C GLY A 259 14.64 18.00 -4.29
N LEU A 260 14.26 18.87 -3.35
CA LEU A 260 13.05 18.72 -2.58
C LEU A 260 11.89 19.46 -3.25
N VAL A 261 10.81 18.75 -3.46
CA VAL A 261 9.56 19.27 -4.06
C VAL A 261 8.35 18.91 -3.19
N SER A 262 7.23 19.59 -3.40
CA SER A 262 5.97 19.22 -2.74
C SER A 262 5.53 17.82 -3.17
N ASN A 263 5.16 16.96 -2.21
CA ASN A 263 4.64 15.63 -2.50
C ASN A 263 3.26 15.64 -3.17
N PHE A 264 2.57 16.79 -3.23
CA PHE A 264 1.33 16.97 -3.99
C PHE A 264 1.53 17.13 -5.48
N VAL A 265 2.73 17.50 -5.91
CA VAL A 265 3.08 17.53 -7.34
C VAL A 265 3.43 16.11 -7.77
N TRP A 266 2.61 15.52 -8.63
CA TRP A 266 2.85 14.18 -9.16
C TRP A 266 4.12 14.16 -10.02
N ARG A 267 4.83 13.03 -10.04
CA ARG A 267 6.00 12.88 -10.92
C ARG A 267 5.55 13.06 -12.36
N ASP A 268 6.35 13.77 -13.15
CA ASP A 268 6.12 14.05 -14.57
C ASP A 268 4.87 14.91 -14.89
N ASP A 269 4.19 15.45 -13.87
CA ASP A 269 3.09 16.40 -14.07
C ASP A 269 3.64 17.81 -14.20
N LYS A 270 3.62 18.35 -15.42
CA LYS A 270 4.12 19.69 -15.74
C LYS A 270 3.03 20.75 -15.57
N SER A 271 3.44 22.03 -15.46
CA SER A 271 2.50 23.16 -15.48
C SER A 271 1.52 23.01 -16.66
N PRO A 272 0.22 23.20 -16.41
CA PRO A 272 -0.49 23.71 -15.25
C PRO A 272 -0.87 22.67 -14.18
N PHE A 273 -0.15 21.55 -14.05
CA PHE A 273 -0.30 20.53 -13.01
C PHE A 273 -1.71 19.93 -12.92
N ARG A 274 -2.30 19.61 -14.05
CA ARG A 274 -3.70 19.15 -14.14
C ARG A 274 -3.98 17.88 -13.35
N ARG A 275 -3.05 16.92 -13.39
CA ARG A 275 -3.17 15.64 -12.66
C ARG A 275 -3.12 15.88 -11.15
N SER A 276 -2.12 16.63 -10.70
CA SER A 276 -1.94 16.97 -9.28
C SER A 276 -3.13 17.75 -8.71
N ARG A 277 -3.65 18.72 -9.46
CA ARG A 277 -4.86 19.48 -9.08
C ARG A 277 -6.09 18.59 -8.95
N LYS A 278 -6.31 17.65 -9.88
CA LYS A 278 -7.42 16.69 -9.79
C LYS A 278 -7.31 15.80 -8.55
N ILE A 279 -6.11 15.33 -8.22
CA ILE A 279 -5.88 14.51 -7.03
C ILE A 279 -6.15 15.32 -5.75
N LEU A 280 -5.67 16.58 -5.69
CA LEU A 280 -5.96 17.45 -4.55
C LEU A 280 -7.47 17.74 -4.43
N MET A 281 -8.17 17.98 -5.54
CA MET A 281 -9.62 18.14 -5.55
C MET A 281 -10.32 16.94 -4.94
N VAL A 282 -9.92 15.71 -5.32
CA VAL A 282 -10.46 14.49 -4.71
C VAL A 282 -10.25 14.52 -3.19
N ALA A 283 -9.06 14.88 -2.70
CA ALA A 283 -8.79 14.91 -1.27
C ALA A 283 -9.69 15.88 -0.51
N VAL A 284 -9.79 17.12 -0.99
CA VAL A 284 -10.52 18.17 -0.27
C VAL A 284 -12.04 18.00 -0.32
N THR A 285 -12.56 17.27 -1.30
CA THR A 285 -14.01 17.01 -1.45
C THR A 285 -14.48 15.74 -0.74
N ARG A 286 -13.65 15.10 0.07
CA ARG A 286 -14.04 13.87 0.80
C ARG A 286 -14.66 14.12 2.16
N ALA A 287 -14.55 15.33 2.70
CA ALA A 287 -15.18 15.68 3.96
C ALA A 287 -16.67 16.05 3.77
N ARG A 288 -17.50 15.56 4.67
CA ARG A 288 -18.91 16.00 4.82
C ARG A 288 -18.98 17.36 5.50
N TRP A 289 -18.12 17.57 6.51
CA TRP A 289 -18.15 18.78 7.33
C TRP A 289 -16.88 19.61 7.17
N HIS A 290 -15.72 19.08 7.50
CA HIS A 290 -14.51 19.89 7.57
C HIS A 290 -13.30 19.22 6.96
N THR A 291 -12.57 19.96 6.13
CA THR A 291 -11.25 19.56 5.60
C THR A 291 -10.16 20.43 6.20
N MET A 292 -9.20 19.80 6.87
CA MET A 292 -8.03 20.46 7.41
C MET A 292 -6.79 20.15 6.57
N MET A 293 -6.13 21.18 6.07
CA MET A 293 -4.83 21.05 5.42
C MET A 293 -3.72 21.16 6.46
N VAL A 294 -2.89 20.13 6.57
CA VAL A 294 -1.63 20.14 7.32
C VAL A 294 -0.50 20.20 6.32
N GLN A 295 0.20 21.31 6.27
CA GLN A 295 1.19 21.54 5.24
C GLN A 295 2.54 21.97 5.78
N GLN A 296 3.60 21.38 5.27
CA GLN A 296 4.96 21.84 5.51
C GLN A 296 5.18 23.16 4.78
N VAL A 297 5.76 24.15 5.47
CA VAL A 297 5.97 25.50 4.89
C VAL A 297 6.85 25.42 3.64
N TRP A 298 7.91 24.63 3.68
CA TRP A 298 8.84 24.44 2.57
C TRP A 298 8.95 22.96 2.17
N PRO A 299 9.13 22.61 0.90
CA PRO A 299 9.16 23.44 -0.29
C PRO A 299 7.79 24.00 -0.69
N ASP A 300 7.82 25.10 -1.42
CA ASP A 300 6.61 25.67 -2.00
C ASP A 300 5.84 24.66 -2.86
N CYS A 301 4.51 24.78 -2.82
CA CYS A 301 3.64 23.95 -3.65
C CYS A 301 3.06 24.76 -4.82
N PRO A 302 3.49 24.53 -6.06
CA PRO A 302 3.06 25.34 -7.19
C PRO A 302 1.55 25.23 -7.48
N ILE A 303 0.89 24.14 -7.04
CA ILE A 303 -0.57 23.98 -7.22
C ILE A 303 -1.39 24.72 -6.17
N MET A 304 -0.75 25.21 -5.10
CA MET A 304 -1.38 25.98 -4.01
C MET A 304 -1.01 27.45 -4.04
N ARG A 305 -0.13 27.88 -4.96
CA ARG A 305 0.20 29.30 -5.16
C ARG A 305 -1.06 30.05 -5.62
N GLY A 306 -1.38 31.13 -4.94
CA GLY A 306 -2.56 31.96 -5.24
C GLY A 306 -3.79 31.70 -4.36
N HIS A 307 -3.77 30.67 -3.54
CA HIS A 307 -4.74 30.50 -2.47
C HIS A 307 -4.09 30.88 -1.14
N HIS A 308 -4.02 32.18 -0.85
CA HIS A 308 -3.96 32.65 0.54
C HIS A 308 -5.29 32.24 1.17
N LEU A 309 -5.34 31.05 1.71
CA LEU A 309 -6.35 30.67 2.70
C LEU A 309 -6.14 31.66 3.84
N GLY A 310 -7.16 32.51 4.05
CA GLY A 310 -7.11 33.62 4.99
C GLY A 310 -6.48 33.19 6.31
N SER A 311 -5.74 34.08 6.86
CA SER A 311 -5.10 34.04 8.16
C SER A 311 -6.10 33.65 9.27
N ALA A 312 -6.18 32.37 9.52
CA ALA A 312 -6.82 31.86 10.70
C ALA A 312 -5.95 30.73 11.26
N PHE A 313 -5.38 31.01 12.43
CA PHE A 313 -4.54 30.15 13.24
C PHE A 313 -3.02 30.22 13.00
N GLU A 314 -2.40 31.32 13.35
CA GLU A 314 -1.10 31.34 14.01
C GLU A 314 -1.31 30.85 15.46
N VAL A 315 -0.65 29.77 15.81
CA VAL A 315 -0.41 29.36 17.20
C VAL A 315 1.08 29.07 17.33
#